data_4b2344edc789b9be304e02ecc5db48d3
#
_entry.id   4b2344edc789b9be304e02ecc5db48d3
#
_cell.length_a   1.000
_cell.length_b   1.000
_cell.length_c   1.000
_cell.angle_alpha   90.00
_cell.angle_beta   90.00
_cell.angle_gamma   90.00
#
_symmetry.space_group_name_H-M   'P 1'
#
loop_
_entity.id
_entity.type
_entity.pdbx_description
1 polymer ?
#
loop_
_entity_poly.entity_id
_entity_poly.type
_entity_poly.pdbx_seq_one_letter_code
_entity_poly.pdbx_strand_id
1 'polypeptide(L)'
;GFGDIKAKLLIVGLAPAAHGGNRTGRAFTGDKSGEFLFRCLYEVKIANQSFSNNIEDGLKIHSTYITNILKCVPPKDKPSRKELYNCSQHLENEISNLKNLRVILTLGKIAFENFLSIYKKKYDIKKKIFFKHGESYKLPDGKTLIASYHPSPRNVNTKIINIKMMKNLLYKIGHIN
;
A
#
# COMPACT_ATOMS: atom_id res chain seq x y z
N GLY A 1 0.57 7.25 -7.91
CA GLY A 1 1.12 7.21 -6.54
C GLY A 1 1.82 8.52 -6.19
N PHE A 2 2.23 8.65 -4.96
CA PHE A 2 2.90 9.85 -4.45
C PHE A 2 3.89 9.48 -3.32
N GLY A 3 4.79 10.40 -3.02
CA GLY A 3 5.77 10.25 -1.95
C GLY A 3 7.20 10.46 -2.40
N ASP A 4 8.15 9.85 -1.70
CA ASP A 4 9.57 9.99 -1.96
C ASP A 4 9.99 9.08 -3.12
N ILE A 5 10.57 9.64 -4.18
CA ILE A 5 11.09 8.86 -5.32
C ILE A 5 12.31 8.00 -4.93
N LYS A 6 12.98 8.32 -3.83
CA LYS A 6 14.07 7.52 -3.25
C LYS A 6 13.57 6.54 -2.19
N ALA A 7 12.27 6.25 -2.17
CA ALA A 7 11.63 5.41 -1.17
C ALA A 7 12.26 4.02 -1.06
N LYS A 8 12.44 3.58 0.19
CA LYS A 8 12.77 2.20 0.55
C LYS A 8 11.52 1.36 0.84
N LEU A 9 10.41 2.01 1.19
CA LEU A 9 9.11 1.39 1.46
C LEU A 9 8.09 1.83 0.40
N LEU A 10 7.40 0.85 -0.19
CA LEU A 10 6.22 1.05 -1.02
C LEU A 10 4.98 0.52 -0.29
N ILE A 11 4.00 1.38 -0.06
CA ILE A 11 2.68 0.99 0.49
C ILE A 11 1.70 0.88 -0.67
N VAL A 12 1.05 -0.27 -0.79
CA VAL A 12 0.15 -0.58 -1.92
C VAL A 12 -1.25 -0.91 -1.44
N GLY A 13 -2.21 -0.08 -1.82
CA GLY A 13 -3.64 -0.36 -1.70
C GLY A 13 -4.21 -1.03 -2.95
N LEU A 14 -5.50 -1.39 -2.93
CA LEU A 14 -6.16 -1.97 -4.08
C LEU A 14 -6.60 -0.90 -5.10
N ALA A 15 -7.38 0.06 -4.66
CA ALA A 15 -7.99 1.10 -5.49
C ALA A 15 -8.24 2.37 -4.67
N PRO A 16 -8.32 3.54 -5.31
CA PRO A 16 -8.76 4.76 -4.62
C PRO A 16 -10.25 4.64 -4.22
N ALA A 17 -10.60 5.20 -3.06
CA ALA A 17 -12.00 5.36 -2.68
C ALA A 17 -12.66 6.48 -3.52
N ALA A 18 -13.94 6.30 -3.89
CA ALA A 18 -14.66 7.25 -4.75
C ALA A 18 -14.67 8.68 -4.17
N HIS A 19 -15.00 8.81 -2.88
CA HIS A 19 -15.04 10.08 -2.16
C HIS A 19 -13.70 10.48 -1.52
N GLY A 20 -12.69 9.62 -1.61
CA GLY A 20 -11.32 9.81 -1.10
C GLY A 20 -10.33 10.07 -2.23
N GLY A 21 -9.43 9.11 -2.46
CA GLY A 21 -8.33 9.22 -3.41
C GLY A 21 -8.74 9.54 -4.85
N ASN A 22 -9.93 9.11 -5.30
CA ASN A 22 -10.43 9.44 -6.62
C ASN A 22 -10.81 10.93 -6.75
N ARG A 23 -11.42 11.49 -5.71
CA ARG A 23 -11.79 12.92 -5.66
C ARG A 23 -10.58 13.83 -5.48
N THR A 24 -9.63 13.41 -4.65
CA THR A 24 -8.48 14.23 -4.26
C THR A 24 -7.26 14.07 -5.16
N GLY A 25 -7.22 13.06 -6.03
CA GLY A 25 -6.07 12.75 -6.88
C GLY A 25 -4.89 12.10 -6.15
N ARG A 26 -5.00 11.83 -4.82
CA ARG A 26 -3.94 11.24 -4.00
C ARG A 26 -4.44 10.03 -3.24
N ALA A 27 -3.75 8.90 -3.35
CA ALA A 27 -4.11 7.64 -2.69
C ALA A 27 -4.26 7.82 -1.18
N PHE A 28 -5.25 7.16 -0.56
CA PHE A 28 -5.54 7.25 0.88
C PHE A 28 -5.77 8.67 1.41
N THR A 29 -6.30 9.58 0.59
CA THR A 29 -6.52 10.98 0.95
C THR A 29 -8.00 11.29 0.98
N GLY A 30 -8.47 11.89 2.07
CA GLY A 30 -9.86 12.31 2.23
C GLY A 30 -10.84 11.17 2.54
N ASP A 31 -10.38 10.04 3.06
CA ASP A 31 -11.21 8.93 3.51
C ASP A 31 -10.73 8.34 4.85
N LYS A 32 -11.59 7.54 5.48
CA LYS A 32 -11.32 6.96 6.82
C LYS A 32 -10.15 5.98 6.86
N SER A 33 -9.87 5.29 5.77
CA SER A 33 -8.69 4.41 5.68
C SER A 33 -7.41 5.22 5.68
N GLY A 34 -7.43 6.37 4.98
CA GLY A 34 -6.34 7.34 4.98
C GLY A 34 -6.12 7.97 6.34
N GLU A 35 -7.18 8.41 7.04
CA GLU A 35 -7.07 8.95 8.40
C GLU A 35 -6.34 7.96 9.33
N PHE A 36 -6.71 6.69 9.29
CA PHE A 36 -6.04 5.65 10.08
C PHE A 36 -4.57 5.46 9.66
N LEU A 37 -4.31 5.35 8.35
CA LEU A 37 -2.97 5.12 7.83
C LEU A 37 -2.03 6.28 8.18
N PHE A 38 -2.42 7.51 7.87
CA PHE A 38 -1.56 8.68 8.11
C PHE A 38 -1.33 8.96 9.59
N ARG A 39 -2.32 8.69 10.45
CA ARG A 39 -2.11 8.70 11.89
C ARG A 39 -0.99 7.74 12.31
N CYS A 40 -1.01 6.51 11.81
CA CYS A 40 0.04 5.52 12.11
C CYS A 40 1.41 5.96 11.54
N LEU A 41 1.46 6.47 10.30
CA LEU A 41 2.69 6.95 9.67
C LEU A 41 3.29 8.15 10.40
N TYR A 42 2.46 9.06 10.89
CA TYR A 42 2.89 10.19 11.72
C TYR A 42 3.49 9.73 13.05
N GLU A 43 2.80 8.83 13.76
CA GLU A 43 3.26 8.31 15.05
C GLU A 43 4.59 7.55 14.96
N VAL A 44 4.92 6.97 13.80
CA VAL A 44 6.24 6.33 13.54
C VAL A 44 7.22 7.23 12.79
N LYS A 45 6.92 8.54 12.68
CA LYS A 45 7.77 9.58 12.05
C LYS A 45 8.08 9.36 10.56
N ILE A 46 7.22 8.63 9.85
CA ILE A 46 7.28 8.50 8.39
C ILE A 46 6.59 9.70 7.73
N ALA A 47 5.49 10.20 8.30
CA ALA A 47 4.79 11.39 7.81
C ALA A 47 5.01 12.58 8.74
N ASN A 48 5.00 13.80 8.18
CA ASN A 48 5.12 15.05 8.95
C ASN A 48 3.82 15.48 9.64
N GLN A 49 2.68 14.88 9.27
CA GLN A 49 1.36 15.15 9.84
C GLN A 49 0.50 13.90 9.86
N SER A 50 -0.53 13.88 10.72
CA SER A 50 -1.38 12.71 10.99
C SER A 50 -2.61 12.61 10.07
N PHE A 51 -2.75 13.50 9.10
CA PHE A 51 -3.90 13.59 8.20
C PHE A 51 -3.47 13.79 6.76
N SER A 52 -4.40 13.51 5.84
CA SER A 52 -4.24 13.72 4.39
C SER A 52 -5.61 14.10 3.81
N ASN A 53 -5.81 15.38 3.55
CA ASN A 53 -7.11 15.94 3.15
C ASN A 53 -7.19 16.26 1.66
N ASN A 54 -6.11 16.80 1.09
CA ASN A 54 -5.99 17.14 -0.34
C ASN A 54 -4.51 17.17 -0.75
N ILE A 55 -4.22 17.43 -2.04
CA ILE A 55 -2.84 17.42 -2.56
C ILE A 55 -1.99 18.60 -2.10
N GLU A 56 -2.61 19.68 -1.61
CA GLU A 56 -1.95 20.92 -1.18
C GLU A 56 -1.84 21.06 0.34
N ASP A 57 -2.18 20.02 1.10
CA ASP A 57 -2.23 20.07 2.57
C ASP A 57 -0.85 20.04 3.27
N GLY A 58 0.25 20.10 2.51
CA GLY A 58 1.60 20.12 3.04
C GLY A 58 2.13 18.77 3.52
N LEU A 59 1.41 17.66 3.27
CA LEU A 59 1.85 16.32 3.64
C LEU A 59 3.17 15.96 2.95
N LYS A 60 4.15 15.55 3.77
CA LYS A 60 5.41 14.95 3.33
C LYS A 60 5.58 13.59 3.97
N ILE A 61 6.03 12.61 3.19
CA ILE A 61 6.33 11.27 3.67
C ILE A 61 7.80 10.94 3.33
N HIS A 62 8.53 10.41 4.31
CA HIS A 62 9.95 10.17 4.20
C HIS A 62 10.23 8.71 3.83
N SER A 63 11.17 8.50 2.90
CA SER A 63 11.63 7.17 2.46
C SER A 63 10.49 6.20 2.10
N THR A 64 9.31 6.73 1.78
CA THR A 64 8.08 5.97 1.54
C THR A 64 7.35 6.49 0.30
N TYR A 65 6.79 5.58 -0.48
CA TYR A 65 5.93 5.86 -1.62
C TYR A 65 4.60 5.12 -1.42
N ILE A 66 3.49 5.77 -1.73
CA ILE A 66 2.15 5.20 -1.55
C ILE A 66 1.43 5.16 -2.88
N THR A 67 0.84 4.03 -3.22
CA THR A 67 0.08 3.86 -4.46
C THR A 67 -1.05 2.85 -4.30
N ASN A 68 -1.84 2.70 -5.36
CA ASN A 68 -2.84 1.64 -5.51
C ASN A 68 -2.54 0.82 -6.77
N ILE A 69 -2.97 -0.44 -6.78
CA ILE A 69 -2.90 -1.30 -7.96
C ILE A 69 -3.73 -0.71 -9.08
N LEU A 70 -5.00 -0.38 -8.80
CA LEU A 70 -5.87 0.34 -9.71
C LEU A 70 -5.70 1.86 -9.56
N LYS A 71 -5.78 2.58 -10.67
CA LYS A 71 -5.66 4.06 -10.68
C LYS A 71 -7.00 4.76 -10.67
N CYS A 72 -8.11 4.02 -10.79
CA CYS A 72 -9.48 4.50 -10.74
C CYS A 72 -10.35 3.59 -9.86
N VAL A 73 -11.54 4.07 -9.51
CA VAL A 73 -12.52 3.30 -8.74
C VAL A 73 -13.14 2.22 -9.63
N PRO A 74 -13.06 0.94 -9.27
CA PRO A 74 -13.73 -0.10 -10.00
C PRO A 74 -15.24 -0.08 -9.74
N PRO A 75 -16.09 -0.49 -10.71
CA PRO A 75 -17.53 -0.58 -10.51
C PRO A 75 -17.90 -1.43 -9.30
N LYS A 76 -18.77 -0.90 -8.43
CA LYS A 76 -19.24 -1.57 -7.19
C LYS A 76 -18.07 -2.02 -6.26
N ASP A 77 -16.94 -1.29 -6.28
CA ASP A 77 -15.73 -1.58 -5.51
C ASP A 77 -15.15 -2.99 -5.75
N LYS A 78 -15.51 -3.63 -6.87
CA LYS A 78 -15.05 -4.97 -7.24
C LYS A 78 -14.32 -4.93 -8.58
N PRO A 79 -12.98 -4.96 -8.57
CA PRO A 79 -12.22 -4.94 -9.82
C PRO A 79 -12.39 -6.23 -10.62
N SER A 80 -12.58 -6.09 -11.92
CA SER A 80 -12.51 -7.18 -12.88
C SER A 80 -11.05 -7.58 -13.15
N ARG A 81 -10.85 -8.80 -13.65
CA ARG A 81 -9.51 -9.25 -14.08
C ARG A 81 -8.91 -8.35 -15.18
N LYS A 82 -9.76 -7.83 -16.07
CA LYS A 82 -9.34 -6.94 -17.17
C LYS A 82 -8.85 -5.59 -16.63
N GLU A 83 -9.53 -5.00 -15.66
CA GLU A 83 -9.11 -3.74 -15.02
C GLU A 83 -7.77 -3.92 -14.29
N LEU A 84 -7.64 -4.99 -13.51
CA LEU A 84 -6.39 -5.32 -12.82
C LEU A 84 -5.23 -5.52 -13.81
N TYR A 85 -5.47 -6.21 -14.92
CA TYR A 85 -4.48 -6.40 -15.97
C TYR A 85 -4.06 -5.08 -16.62
N ASN A 86 -5.04 -4.25 -17.03
CA ASN A 86 -4.78 -2.97 -17.69
C ASN A 86 -4.00 -2.00 -16.78
N CYS A 87 -4.30 -2.00 -15.47
CA CYS A 87 -3.63 -1.13 -14.51
C CYS A 87 -2.27 -1.66 -14.03
N SER A 88 -1.95 -2.94 -14.25
CA SER A 88 -0.70 -3.54 -13.74
C SER A 88 0.56 -2.84 -14.24
N GLN A 89 0.57 -2.39 -15.50
CA GLN A 89 1.70 -1.68 -16.10
C GLN A 89 2.04 -0.39 -15.37
N HIS A 90 1.03 0.34 -14.84
CA HIS A 90 1.28 1.56 -14.06
C HIS A 90 2.03 1.24 -12.77
N LEU A 91 1.64 0.17 -12.07
CA LEU A 91 2.33 -0.25 -10.85
C LEU A 91 3.75 -0.76 -11.15
N GLU A 92 3.92 -1.53 -12.23
CA GLU A 92 5.24 -2.01 -12.66
C GLU A 92 6.18 -0.85 -12.98
N ASN A 93 5.70 0.19 -13.67
CA ASN A 93 6.46 1.41 -13.96
C ASN A 93 6.82 2.17 -12.67
N GLU A 94 5.89 2.32 -11.72
CA GLU A 94 6.17 2.94 -10.43
C GLU A 94 7.27 2.16 -9.68
N ILE A 95 7.17 0.83 -9.60
CA ILE A 95 8.19 -0.02 -8.95
C ILE A 95 9.55 0.11 -9.63
N SER A 96 9.59 0.15 -10.96
CA SER A 96 10.84 0.26 -11.73
C SER A 96 11.57 1.58 -11.51
N ASN A 97 10.82 2.65 -11.22
CA ASN A 97 11.36 3.98 -10.94
C ASN A 97 11.85 4.14 -9.49
N LEU A 98 11.38 3.32 -8.56
CA LEU A 98 11.80 3.34 -7.16
C LEU A 98 13.09 2.54 -6.96
N LYS A 99 14.23 3.13 -7.33
CA LYS A 99 15.54 2.45 -7.38
C LYS A 99 16.04 1.94 -6.01
N ASN A 100 15.60 2.56 -4.92
CA ASN A 100 16.02 2.20 -3.56
C ASN A 100 15.01 1.28 -2.86
N LEU A 101 13.96 0.83 -3.57
CA LEU A 101 12.88 0.05 -2.98
C LEU A 101 13.38 -1.30 -2.43
N ARG A 102 13.08 -1.55 -1.15
CA ARG A 102 13.45 -2.77 -0.43
C ARG A 102 12.24 -3.53 0.10
N VAL A 103 11.21 -2.80 0.55
CA VAL A 103 10.06 -3.38 1.20
C VAL A 103 8.77 -2.93 0.51
N ILE A 104 7.87 -3.86 0.30
CA ILE A 104 6.52 -3.62 -0.21
C ILE A 104 5.53 -4.05 0.87
N LEU A 105 4.70 -3.11 1.33
CA LEU A 105 3.63 -3.35 2.27
C LEU A 105 2.29 -3.28 1.53
N THR A 106 1.59 -4.40 1.41
CA THR A 106 0.25 -4.43 0.81
C THR A 106 -0.83 -4.33 1.88
N LEU A 107 -1.82 -3.48 1.63
CA LEU A 107 -2.94 -3.24 2.54
C LEU A 107 -4.19 -4.01 2.07
N GLY A 108 -4.43 -5.15 2.71
CA GLY A 108 -5.56 -6.05 2.45
C GLY A 108 -5.22 -7.26 1.59
N LYS A 109 -6.01 -8.33 1.79
CA LYS A 109 -5.81 -9.62 1.09
C LYS A 109 -5.89 -9.46 -0.43
N ILE A 110 -6.88 -8.72 -0.94
CA ILE A 110 -7.05 -8.54 -2.39
C ILE A 110 -5.87 -7.79 -2.99
N ALA A 111 -5.38 -6.73 -2.33
CA ALA A 111 -4.18 -6.01 -2.77
C ALA A 111 -2.95 -6.92 -2.78
N PHE A 112 -2.77 -7.73 -1.74
CA PHE A 112 -1.67 -8.69 -1.65
C PHE A 112 -1.68 -9.72 -2.78
N GLU A 113 -2.83 -10.38 -3.01
CA GLU A 113 -2.97 -11.41 -4.03
C GLU A 113 -2.74 -10.87 -5.45
N ASN A 114 -3.27 -9.67 -5.73
CA ASN A 114 -3.08 -9.04 -7.03
C ASN A 114 -1.65 -8.54 -7.24
N PHE A 115 -1.03 -7.93 -6.22
CA PHE A 115 0.38 -7.58 -6.25
C PHE A 115 1.25 -8.81 -6.54
N LEU A 116 1.02 -9.89 -5.82
CA LEU A 116 1.75 -11.14 -6.01
C LEU A 116 1.51 -11.73 -7.41
N SER A 117 0.31 -11.60 -7.97
CA SER A 117 0.00 -12.04 -9.34
C SER A 117 0.82 -11.28 -10.39
N ILE A 118 1.04 -9.97 -10.20
CA ILE A 118 1.91 -9.15 -11.07
C ILE A 118 3.35 -9.68 -11.00
N TYR A 119 3.86 -9.93 -9.80
CA TYR A 119 5.21 -10.47 -9.62
C TYR A 119 5.38 -11.88 -10.22
N LYS A 120 4.36 -12.75 -10.11
CA LYS A 120 4.39 -14.10 -10.71
C LYS A 120 4.47 -14.10 -12.22
N LYS A 121 3.99 -13.06 -12.90
CA LYS A 121 4.15 -12.92 -14.36
C LYS A 121 5.58 -12.61 -14.76
N LYS A 122 6.31 -11.89 -13.93
CA LYS A 122 7.68 -11.43 -14.18
C LYS A 122 8.73 -12.46 -13.71
N TYR A 123 8.42 -13.18 -12.64
CA TYR A 123 9.34 -14.13 -12.00
C TYR A 123 8.63 -15.47 -11.80
N ASP A 124 9.31 -16.57 -12.06
CA ASP A 124 8.79 -17.93 -11.84
C ASP A 124 8.74 -18.25 -10.33
N ILE A 125 7.71 -17.76 -9.64
CA ILE A 125 7.51 -17.99 -8.21
C ILE A 125 6.74 -19.31 -8.03
N LYS A 126 7.47 -20.41 -7.80
CA LYS A 126 6.90 -21.76 -7.55
C LYS A 126 6.33 -21.90 -6.14
N LYS A 127 6.88 -21.17 -5.18
CA LYS A 127 6.45 -21.24 -3.78
C LYS A 127 5.02 -20.71 -3.62
N LYS A 128 4.19 -21.46 -2.91
CA LYS A 128 2.87 -20.98 -2.47
C LYS A 128 3.06 -19.92 -1.38
N ILE A 129 2.53 -18.72 -1.64
CA ILE A 129 2.57 -17.57 -0.73
C ILE A 129 1.14 -17.22 -0.38
N PHE A 130 0.81 -17.21 0.92
CA PHE A 130 -0.53 -16.98 1.43
C PHE A 130 -0.60 -15.66 2.19
N PHE A 131 -1.73 -14.99 2.11
CA PHE A 131 -1.98 -13.79 2.89
C PHE A 131 -2.07 -14.14 4.39
N LYS A 132 -1.21 -13.49 5.20
CA LYS A 132 -1.27 -13.51 6.65
C LYS A 132 -0.72 -12.19 7.18
N HIS A 133 -1.50 -11.49 8.00
CA HIS A 133 -1.10 -10.19 8.55
C HIS A 133 0.24 -10.26 9.29
N GLY A 134 1.15 -9.33 8.99
CA GLY A 134 2.47 -9.25 9.59
C GLY A 134 3.49 -10.26 9.04
N GLU A 135 3.08 -11.17 8.15
CA GLU A 135 3.98 -12.13 7.52
C GLU A 135 4.80 -11.44 6.41
N SER A 136 6.05 -11.86 6.28
CA SER A 136 7.01 -11.31 5.31
C SER A 136 7.56 -12.40 4.39
N TYR A 137 7.68 -12.09 3.10
CA TYR A 137 8.12 -13.00 2.05
C TYR A 137 9.23 -12.37 1.24
N LYS A 138 10.35 -13.06 1.08
CA LYS A 138 11.39 -12.66 0.14
C LYS A 138 10.94 -12.89 -1.29
N LEU A 139 11.06 -11.86 -2.11
CA LEU A 139 10.78 -11.89 -3.54
C LEU A 139 12.06 -12.21 -4.33
N PRO A 140 11.94 -12.73 -5.59
CA PRO A 140 13.10 -13.13 -6.39
C PRO A 140 14.09 -12.00 -6.69
N ASP A 141 13.64 -10.75 -6.69
CA ASP A 141 14.48 -9.56 -6.90
C ASP A 141 15.09 -8.99 -5.61
N GLY A 142 15.06 -9.76 -4.53
CA GLY A 142 15.64 -9.41 -3.22
C GLY A 142 14.75 -8.54 -2.33
N LYS A 143 13.65 -8.01 -2.85
CA LYS A 143 12.70 -7.22 -2.05
C LYS A 143 11.93 -8.09 -1.06
N THR A 144 11.35 -7.45 -0.05
CA THR A 144 10.51 -8.12 0.95
C THR A 144 9.06 -7.66 0.78
N LEU A 145 8.16 -8.62 0.50
CA LEU A 145 6.71 -8.37 0.48
C LEU A 145 6.14 -8.64 1.87
N ILE A 146 5.36 -7.71 2.39
CA ILE A 146 4.70 -7.82 3.69
C ILE A 146 3.20 -7.63 3.51
N ALA A 147 2.43 -8.47 4.20
CA ALA A 147 0.98 -8.44 4.20
C ALA A 147 0.43 -7.72 5.42
N SER A 148 -0.51 -6.79 5.22
CA SER A 148 -1.29 -6.18 6.30
C SER A 148 -2.79 -6.31 6.04
N TYR A 149 -3.59 -6.39 7.10
CA TYR A 149 -5.02 -6.12 6.98
C TYR A 149 -5.24 -4.71 6.46
N HIS A 150 -6.31 -4.53 5.69
CA HIS A 150 -6.71 -3.21 5.18
C HIS A 150 -7.29 -2.36 6.33
N PRO A 151 -6.87 -1.08 6.47
CA PRO A 151 -7.35 -0.19 7.53
C PRO A 151 -8.73 0.41 7.21
N SER A 152 -9.65 -0.39 6.68
CA SER A 152 -11.02 0.06 6.43
C SER A 152 -11.77 0.28 7.74
N PRO A 153 -12.78 1.17 7.76
CA PRO A 153 -13.63 1.38 8.94
C PRO A 153 -14.18 0.07 9.51
N ARG A 154 -14.61 -0.85 8.64
CA ARG A 154 -15.07 -2.18 9.06
C ARG A 154 -14.02 -2.93 9.87
N ASN A 155 -12.79 -3.06 9.35
CA ASN A 155 -11.73 -3.81 10.01
C ASN A 155 -11.25 -3.13 11.31
N VAL A 156 -11.28 -1.80 11.36
CA VAL A 156 -10.93 -1.04 12.56
C VAL A 156 -12.01 -1.21 13.63
N ASN A 157 -13.29 -1.07 13.28
CA ASN A 157 -14.41 -1.19 14.20
C ASN A 157 -14.55 -2.62 14.74
N THR A 158 -14.26 -3.63 13.93
CA THR A 158 -14.27 -5.06 14.33
C THR A 158 -12.95 -5.51 14.98
N LYS A 159 -12.02 -4.59 15.21
CA LYS A 159 -10.70 -4.83 15.85
C LYS A 159 -9.81 -5.84 15.09
N ILE A 160 -10.10 -6.13 13.83
CA ILE A 160 -9.24 -6.94 12.94
C ILE A 160 -7.88 -6.26 12.78
N ILE A 161 -7.87 -4.92 12.72
CA ILE A 161 -6.66 -4.11 12.77
C ILE A 161 -6.86 -2.94 13.74
N ASN A 162 -5.79 -2.56 14.44
CA ASN A 162 -5.76 -1.38 15.29
C ASN A 162 -4.43 -0.62 15.13
N ILE A 163 -4.35 0.58 15.70
CA ILE A 163 -3.17 1.46 15.60
C ILE A 163 -1.91 0.76 16.11
N LYS A 164 -1.98 0.05 17.25
CA LYS A 164 -0.83 -0.65 17.82
C LYS A 164 -0.29 -1.71 16.87
N MET A 165 -1.16 -2.51 16.25
CA MET A 165 -0.77 -3.54 15.27
C MET A 165 -0.07 -2.92 14.05
N MET A 166 -0.65 -1.86 13.47
CA MET A 166 -0.06 -1.19 12.32
C MET A 166 1.28 -0.54 12.68
N LYS A 167 1.40 0.13 13.81
CA LYS A 167 2.66 0.73 14.28
C LYS A 167 3.75 -0.32 14.48
N ASN A 168 3.43 -1.43 15.15
CA ASN A 168 4.39 -2.51 15.35
C ASN A 168 4.89 -3.06 14.01
N LEU A 169 3.99 -3.18 13.01
CA LEU A 169 4.35 -3.60 11.67
C LEU A 169 5.28 -2.59 10.99
N LEU A 170 4.97 -1.30 11.06
CA LEU A 170 5.79 -0.23 10.49
C LEU A 170 7.17 -0.14 11.17
N TYR A 171 7.27 -0.30 12.49
CA TYR A 171 8.56 -0.40 13.19
C TYR A 171 9.38 -1.60 12.72
N LYS A 172 8.75 -2.79 12.62
CA LYS A 172 9.42 -3.99 12.08
C LYS A 172 9.98 -3.72 10.68
N ILE A 173 9.24 -3.02 9.83
CA ILE A 173 9.68 -2.64 8.47
C ILE A 173 10.89 -1.72 8.53
N GLY A 174 10.94 -0.75 9.43
CA GLY A 174 12.06 0.17 9.60
C GLY A 174 13.40 -0.52 9.95
N HIS A 175 13.36 -1.74 10.47
CA HIS A 175 14.53 -2.57 10.77
C HIS A 175 14.91 -3.54 9.64
N ILE A 176 14.19 -3.55 8.53
CA ILE A 176 14.55 -4.36 7.34
C ILE A 176 15.52 -3.55 6.49
N ASN A 177 16.80 -3.87 6.61
CA ASN A 177 17.89 -3.29 5.82
C ASN A 177 18.09 -4.00 4.48
#